data_7328ec44b02007647b4a501106915482
#
_entry.id   7328ec44b02007647b4a501106915482
#
_cell.length_a   1.000
_cell.length_b   1.000
_cell.length_c   1.000
_cell.angle_alpha   90.00
_cell.angle_beta   90.00
_cell.angle_gamma   90.00
#
_symmetry.space_group_name_H-M   'P 1'
#
loop_
_entity.id
_entity.type
_entity.pdbx_description
1 polymer ?
#
loop_
_entity_poly.entity_id
_entity_poly.type
_entity_poly.pdbx_seq_one_letter_code
_entity_poly.pdbx_strand_id
1 'polypeptide(L)'
;MEPIEEITIDLDEEFSSRIIDSMNRRKGKLIDLKDTGKNKKRLIFHAPTRGLMGYTSRFLTLTKGTGVINRIFHSYGEYTGDMEGRRNGALISMEKGKAVAFAIFNLQARGEMFVTHNDPVYEGMIVGLSSKSGDLEINVLKGKKLTNMRTQGTDENVVLTPVRKMAIAEQLSMLNTDEALEITPKSCRLRKLILDPHERKRQSRAKAS
;
A
#
# COMPACT_ATOMS: atom_id res chain seq x y z
N MET A 1 9.09 -4.29 24.11
CA MET A 1 8.89 -5.71 23.67
C MET A 1 7.73 -5.74 22.68
N GLU A 2 7.79 -6.64 21.71
CA GLU A 2 6.71 -6.84 20.73
C GLU A 2 6.34 -8.32 20.61
N PRO A 3 5.07 -8.65 20.26
CA PRO A 3 4.65 -10.02 20.09
C PRO A 3 5.29 -10.64 18.84
N ILE A 4 5.85 -11.83 19.02
CA ILE A 4 6.44 -12.66 17.98
C ILE A 4 5.52 -13.84 17.69
N GLU A 5 5.25 -14.08 16.44
CA GLU A 5 4.49 -15.23 15.98
C GLU A 5 5.42 -16.26 15.32
N GLU A 6 5.13 -17.52 15.52
CA GLU A 6 5.64 -18.61 14.71
C GLU A 6 4.73 -18.79 13.50
N ILE A 7 5.33 -18.79 12.32
CA ILE A 7 4.65 -18.89 11.05
C ILE A 7 5.11 -20.17 10.36
N THR A 8 4.17 -21.06 10.11
CA THR A 8 4.40 -22.26 9.28
C THR A 8 3.82 -22.03 7.90
N ILE A 9 4.65 -22.15 6.89
CA ILE A 9 4.30 -21.92 5.48
C ILE A 9 4.57 -23.20 4.69
N ASP A 10 3.53 -23.76 4.08
CA ASP A 10 3.65 -24.83 3.11
C ASP A 10 3.44 -24.29 1.69
N LEU A 11 4.38 -24.53 0.79
CA LEU A 11 4.35 -23.96 -0.55
C LEU A 11 5.13 -24.84 -1.56
N ASP A 12 4.92 -24.57 -2.83
CA ASP A 12 5.70 -25.19 -3.90
C ASP A 12 7.13 -24.58 -3.93
N GLU A 13 8.13 -25.40 -4.20
CA GLU A 13 9.55 -25.04 -4.12
C GLU A 13 9.90 -23.79 -4.92
N GLU A 14 9.25 -23.60 -6.10
CA GLU A 14 9.48 -22.45 -6.99
C GLU A 14 9.22 -21.09 -6.31
N PHE A 15 8.38 -21.04 -5.26
CA PHE A 15 8.05 -19.80 -4.54
C PHE A 15 8.91 -19.56 -3.30
N SER A 16 9.72 -20.55 -2.87
CA SER A 16 10.41 -20.49 -1.58
C SER A 16 11.32 -19.28 -1.45
N SER A 17 12.15 -19.00 -2.44
CA SER A 17 13.08 -17.84 -2.41
C SER A 17 12.33 -16.51 -2.29
N ARG A 18 11.23 -16.32 -3.04
CA ARG A 18 10.42 -15.10 -2.99
C ARG A 18 9.75 -14.90 -1.65
N ILE A 19 9.32 -16.00 -1.02
CA ILE A 19 8.69 -15.93 0.31
C ILE A 19 9.74 -15.64 1.38
N ILE A 20 10.92 -16.26 1.32
CA ILE A 20 12.03 -15.97 2.24
C ILE A 20 12.41 -14.49 2.15
N ASP A 21 12.62 -13.95 0.95
CA ASP A 21 12.91 -12.52 0.76
C ASP A 21 11.79 -11.60 1.30
N SER A 22 10.55 -11.99 1.05
CA SER A 22 9.39 -11.23 1.53
C SER A 22 9.29 -11.23 3.06
N MET A 23 9.61 -12.36 3.72
CA MET A 23 9.60 -12.47 5.17
C MET A 23 10.79 -11.74 5.80
N ASN A 24 11.97 -11.81 5.21
CA ASN A 24 13.16 -11.10 5.71
C ASN A 24 12.94 -9.58 5.76
N ARG A 25 12.29 -8.99 4.74
CA ARG A 25 11.91 -7.56 4.75
C ARG A 25 10.94 -7.20 5.85
N ARG A 26 10.17 -8.16 6.32
CA ARG A 26 9.21 -8.03 7.43
C ARG A 26 9.80 -8.40 8.78
N LYS A 27 11.14 -8.45 8.86
CA LYS A 27 11.89 -8.85 10.06
C LYS A 27 11.58 -10.29 10.51
N GLY A 28 11.09 -11.13 9.60
CA GLY A 28 10.93 -12.55 9.83
C GLY A 28 12.27 -13.26 9.80
N LYS A 29 12.53 -14.07 10.82
CA LYS A 29 13.73 -14.90 10.94
C LYS A 29 13.37 -16.32 10.55
N LEU A 30 14.02 -16.86 9.51
CA LEU A 30 13.85 -18.26 9.14
C LEU A 30 14.44 -19.15 10.24
N ILE A 31 13.65 -20.04 10.80
CA ILE A 31 14.01 -20.98 11.85
C ILE A 31 14.34 -22.33 11.25
N ASP A 32 13.48 -22.81 10.33
CA ASP A 32 13.63 -24.14 9.75
C ASP A 32 13.11 -24.18 8.32
N LEU A 33 13.70 -25.08 7.52
CA LEU A 33 13.27 -25.34 6.15
C LEU A 33 13.30 -26.87 5.94
N LYS A 34 12.12 -27.45 5.69
CA LYS A 34 11.95 -28.89 5.48
C LYS A 34 11.44 -29.15 4.09
N ASP A 35 12.02 -30.16 3.44
CA ASP A 35 11.47 -30.72 2.22
C ASP A 35 10.35 -31.71 2.61
N THR A 36 9.15 -31.46 2.11
CA THR A 36 7.97 -32.31 2.38
C THR A 36 7.68 -33.27 1.23
N GLY A 37 8.58 -33.35 0.24
CA GLY A 37 8.43 -34.20 -0.96
C GLY A 37 7.48 -33.62 -2.02
N LYS A 38 7.51 -34.18 -3.21
CA LYS A 38 6.68 -33.74 -4.37
C LYS A 38 6.84 -32.25 -4.69
N ASN A 39 8.07 -31.71 -4.69
CA ASN A 39 8.39 -30.29 -4.94
C ASN A 39 7.71 -29.31 -3.95
N LYS A 40 7.43 -29.73 -2.72
CA LYS A 40 6.86 -28.90 -1.68
C LYS A 40 7.85 -28.67 -0.53
N LYS A 41 7.88 -27.46 -0.03
CA LYS A 41 8.69 -27.05 1.10
C LYS A 41 7.84 -26.50 2.24
N ARG A 42 8.27 -26.81 3.46
CA ARG A 42 7.76 -26.19 4.68
C ARG A 42 8.79 -25.25 5.24
N LEU A 43 8.40 -23.99 5.41
CA LEU A 43 9.23 -22.95 6.00
C LEU A 43 8.63 -22.59 7.36
N ILE A 44 9.49 -22.47 8.37
CA ILE A 44 9.10 -22.02 9.70
C ILE A 44 9.83 -20.71 9.99
N PHE A 45 9.08 -19.67 10.33
CA PHE A 45 9.61 -18.35 10.67
C PHE A 45 9.16 -17.91 12.04
N HIS A 46 10.00 -17.13 12.71
CA HIS A 46 9.58 -16.24 13.80
C HIS A 46 9.56 -14.82 13.27
N ALA A 47 8.43 -14.12 13.40
CA ALA A 47 8.30 -12.76 12.93
C ALA A 47 7.40 -11.92 13.85
N PRO A 48 7.67 -10.60 13.95
CA PRO A 48 6.81 -9.72 14.74
C PRO A 48 5.43 -9.59 14.09
N THR A 49 4.38 -9.67 14.92
CA THR A 49 2.98 -9.60 14.49
C THR A 49 2.69 -8.42 13.58
N ARG A 50 3.29 -7.24 13.86
CA ARG A 50 3.12 -6.03 13.03
C ARG A 50 3.61 -6.22 11.59
N GLY A 51 4.66 -7.02 11.37
CA GLY A 51 5.18 -7.36 10.04
C GLY A 51 4.26 -8.25 9.22
N LEU A 52 3.33 -8.93 9.90
CA LEU A 52 2.40 -9.87 9.28
C LEU A 52 1.04 -9.25 8.97
N MET A 53 0.81 -7.99 9.36
CA MET A 53 -0.41 -7.28 9.00
C MET A 53 -0.55 -7.20 7.47
N GLY A 54 -1.71 -7.61 6.95
CA GLY A 54 -1.99 -7.64 5.50
C GLY A 54 -1.13 -8.62 4.68
N TYR A 55 -0.25 -9.41 5.31
CA TYR A 55 0.65 -10.31 4.59
C TYR A 55 -0.07 -11.42 3.85
N THR A 56 -1.17 -11.92 4.38
CA THR A 56 -1.91 -13.06 3.80
C THR A 56 -2.31 -12.82 2.34
N SER A 57 -2.84 -11.64 2.00
CA SER A 57 -3.19 -11.29 0.62
C SER A 57 -1.97 -11.28 -0.31
N ARG A 58 -0.87 -10.70 0.17
CA ARG A 58 0.39 -10.69 -0.59
C ARG A 58 0.98 -12.08 -0.75
N PHE A 59 0.92 -12.90 0.29
CA PHE A 59 1.36 -14.29 0.28
C PHE A 59 0.60 -15.10 -0.79
N LEU A 60 -0.73 -15.01 -0.80
CA LEU A 60 -1.55 -15.70 -1.81
C LEU A 60 -1.21 -15.24 -3.23
N THR A 61 -0.94 -13.95 -3.44
CA THR A 61 -0.49 -13.45 -4.74
C THR A 61 0.87 -14.01 -5.14
N LEU A 62 1.83 -14.06 -4.20
CA LEU A 62 3.19 -14.56 -4.46
C LEU A 62 3.22 -16.07 -4.74
N THR A 63 2.31 -16.83 -4.14
CA THR A 63 2.19 -18.29 -4.29
C THR A 63 1.12 -18.70 -5.30
N LYS A 64 0.55 -17.74 -6.07
CA LYS A 64 -0.55 -17.98 -7.01
C LYS A 64 -1.74 -18.70 -6.38
N GLY A 65 -1.95 -18.53 -5.07
CA GLY A 65 -3.03 -19.14 -4.30
C GLY A 65 -2.78 -20.58 -3.84
N THR A 66 -1.63 -21.20 -4.16
CA THR A 66 -1.34 -22.61 -3.82
C THR A 66 -0.73 -22.78 -2.43
N GLY A 67 -0.15 -21.72 -1.86
CA GLY A 67 0.51 -21.77 -0.55
C GLY A 67 -0.48 -21.75 0.61
N VAL A 68 -0.09 -22.40 1.70
CA VAL A 68 -0.80 -22.39 2.99
C VAL A 68 0.05 -21.69 4.02
N ILE A 69 -0.55 -20.79 4.80
CA ILE A 69 0.11 -20.07 5.88
C ILE A 69 -0.68 -20.24 7.17
N ASN A 70 -0.01 -20.69 8.23
CA ASN A 70 -0.53 -20.79 9.58
C ASN A 70 0.31 -19.90 10.50
N ARG A 71 -0.34 -19.25 11.47
CA ARG A 71 0.28 -18.31 12.39
C ARG A 71 -0.19 -18.62 13.80
N ILE A 72 0.75 -18.73 14.73
CA ILE A 72 0.46 -18.91 16.15
C ILE A 72 1.33 -17.94 16.96
N PHE A 73 0.82 -17.48 18.10
CA PHE A 73 1.61 -16.71 19.06
C PHE A 73 2.76 -17.60 19.58
N HIS A 74 3.98 -17.06 19.56
CA HIS A 74 5.15 -17.77 20.07
C HIS A 74 5.67 -17.16 21.39
N SER A 75 6.00 -15.88 21.39
CA SER A 75 6.62 -15.20 22.54
C SER A 75 6.56 -13.69 22.42
N TYR A 76 7.06 -12.99 23.45
CA TYR A 76 7.41 -11.57 23.35
C TYR A 76 8.91 -11.42 23.18
N GLY A 77 9.33 -10.70 22.14
CA GLY A 77 10.72 -10.40 21.81
C GLY A 77 11.05 -8.92 21.92
N GLU A 78 12.32 -8.60 21.71
CA GLU A 78 12.77 -7.21 21.62
C GLU A 78 12.22 -6.55 20.36
N TYR A 79 12.09 -5.23 20.40
CA TYR A 79 11.67 -4.45 19.24
C TYR A 79 12.71 -4.55 18.12
N THR A 80 12.32 -5.08 16.97
CA THR A 80 13.23 -5.36 15.84
C THR A 80 13.51 -4.14 14.94
N GLY A 81 13.19 -2.94 15.40
CA GLY A 81 13.38 -1.70 14.64
C GLY A 81 12.26 -1.46 13.61
N ASP A 82 12.39 -0.37 12.87
CA ASP A 82 11.39 -0.01 11.85
C ASP A 82 11.39 -1.01 10.70
N MET A 83 10.21 -1.22 10.15
CA MET A 83 10.03 -2.06 8.95
C MET A 83 10.13 -1.21 7.70
N GLU A 84 10.65 -1.80 6.64
CA GLU A 84 10.55 -1.16 5.32
C GLU A 84 9.07 -0.94 4.99
N GLY A 85 8.70 0.32 4.78
CA GLY A 85 7.39 0.70 4.28
C GLY A 85 7.18 0.23 2.84
N ARG A 86 6.13 0.70 2.22
CA ARG A 86 5.90 0.44 0.79
C ARG A 86 7.03 1.06 -0.06
N ARG A 87 7.39 0.39 -1.15
CA ARG A 87 8.41 0.89 -2.10
C ARG A 87 7.91 2.07 -2.94
N ASN A 88 6.63 2.09 -3.25
CA ASN A 88 6.01 3.07 -4.09
C ASN A 88 5.55 4.28 -3.26
N GLY A 89 5.72 5.47 -3.81
CA GLY A 89 5.24 6.68 -3.17
C GLY A 89 3.71 6.78 -3.12
N ALA A 90 3.20 7.72 -2.35
CA ALA A 90 1.80 8.10 -2.34
C ALA A 90 1.46 9.11 -3.44
N LEU A 91 0.26 9.01 -3.98
CA LEU A 91 -0.40 10.09 -4.70
C LEU A 91 -1.23 10.89 -3.68
N ILE A 92 -0.83 12.15 -3.44
CA ILE A 92 -1.38 12.98 -2.36
C ILE A 92 -2.20 14.11 -2.97
N SER A 93 -3.45 14.28 -2.49
CA SER A 93 -4.30 15.38 -2.92
C SER A 93 -3.77 16.73 -2.42
N MET A 94 -3.71 17.72 -3.32
CA MET A 94 -3.29 19.08 -3.01
C MET A 94 -4.45 19.98 -2.53
N GLU A 95 -5.69 19.59 -2.78
CA GLU A 95 -6.84 20.46 -2.56
C GLU A 95 -8.01 19.69 -1.97
N LYS A 96 -8.92 20.44 -1.32
CA LYS A 96 -10.18 19.92 -0.80
C LYS A 96 -11.29 20.10 -1.83
N GLY A 97 -12.06 19.02 -2.08
CA GLY A 97 -13.21 19.08 -3.00
C GLY A 97 -13.72 17.70 -3.37
N LYS A 98 -14.30 17.58 -4.55
CA LYS A 98 -14.77 16.32 -5.13
C LYS A 98 -13.89 15.93 -6.30
N ALA A 99 -13.45 14.71 -6.33
CA ALA A 99 -12.62 14.17 -7.41
C ALA A 99 -13.36 14.18 -8.75
N VAL A 100 -12.68 14.61 -9.81
CA VAL A 100 -13.26 14.77 -11.17
C VAL A 100 -12.79 13.64 -12.07
N ALA A 101 -13.70 13.02 -12.83
CA ALA A 101 -13.40 11.90 -13.72
C ALA A 101 -12.24 12.18 -14.68
N PHE A 102 -12.21 13.35 -15.30
CA PHE A 102 -11.14 13.77 -16.22
C PHE A 102 -9.77 13.82 -15.54
N ALA A 103 -9.68 14.33 -14.31
CA ALA A 103 -8.43 14.36 -13.55
C ALA A 103 -7.96 12.93 -13.22
N ILE A 104 -8.87 12.07 -12.71
CA ILE A 104 -8.57 10.68 -12.37
C ILE A 104 -8.05 9.94 -13.60
N PHE A 105 -8.70 10.06 -14.74
CA PHE A 105 -8.30 9.42 -16.00
C PHE A 105 -6.84 9.75 -16.38
N ASN A 106 -6.48 11.03 -16.33
CA ASN A 106 -5.11 11.46 -16.62
C ASN A 106 -4.09 11.02 -15.55
N LEU A 107 -4.53 10.80 -14.32
CA LEU A 107 -3.67 10.42 -13.21
C LEU A 107 -3.48 8.91 -13.09
N GLN A 108 -4.37 8.10 -13.66
CA GLN A 108 -4.24 6.64 -13.71
C GLN A 108 -2.95 6.18 -14.40
N ALA A 109 -2.42 6.95 -15.34
CA ALA A 109 -1.11 6.69 -15.94
C ALA A 109 0.07 6.83 -14.96
N ARG A 110 -0.13 7.51 -13.81
CA ARG A 110 0.90 7.75 -12.79
C ARG A 110 0.87 6.75 -11.65
N GLY A 111 -0.20 5.96 -11.54
CA GLY A 111 -0.34 4.98 -10.48
C GLY A 111 -1.77 4.48 -10.28
N GLU A 112 -1.94 3.67 -9.25
CA GLU A 112 -3.22 3.09 -8.87
C GLU A 112 -4.01 4.08 -8.01
N MET A 113 -5.26 4.37 -8.41
CA MET A 113 -6.12 5.31 -7.68
C MET A 113 -7.00 4.58 -6.66
N PHE A 114 -7.23 5.24 -5.51
CA PHE A 114 -8.11 4.75 -4.44
C PHE A 114 -9.45 5.49 -4.38
N VAL A 115 -9.58 6.57 -5.15
CA VAL A 115 -10.77 7.41 -5.21
C VAL A 115 -11.41 7.34 -6.59
N THR A 116 -12.73 7.44 -6.62
CA THR A 116 -13.52 7.48 -7.85
C THR A 116 -14.15 8.87 -8.05
N HIS A 117 -14.83 9.05 -9.18
CA HIS A 117 -15.55 10.29 -9.48
C HIS A 117 -16.55 10.65 -8.37
N ASN A 118 -16.60 11.93 -8.02
CA ASN A 118 -17.38 12.52 -6.93
C ASN A 118 -16.97 12.16 -5.50
N ASP A 119 -15.96 11.34 -5.30
CA ASP A 119 -15.46 11.08 -3.94
C ASP A 119 -14.92 12.38 -3.31
N PRO A 120 -15.27 12.64 -2.04
CA PRO A 120 -14.73 13.78 -1.32
C PRO A 120 -13.27 13.54 -0.97
N VAL A 121 -12.43 14.50 -1.32
CA VAL A 121 -10.99 14.50 -1.00
C VAL A 121 -10.62 15.76 -0.23
N TYR A 122 -9.50 15.73 0.44
CA TYR A 122 -8.95 16.87 1.15
C TYR A 122 -7.42 16.91 1.02
N GLU A 123 -6.85 18.05 1.32
CA GLU A 123 -5.41 18.28 1.29
C GLU A 123 -4.66 17.31 2.21
N GLY A 124 -3.61 16.68 1.69
CA GLY A 124 -2.86 15.66 2.42
C GLY A 124 -3.49 14.27 2.46
N MET A 125 -4.68 14.08 1.89
CA MET A 125 -5.29 12.76 1.70
C MET A 125 -4.52 11.96 0.66
N ILE A 126 -4.23 10.69 0.95
CA ILE A 126 -3.63 9.77 0.00
C ILE A 126 -4.73 9.20 -0.88
N VAL A 127 -4.70 9.53 -2.15
CA VAL A 127 -5.73 9.19 -3.15
C VAL A 127 -5.28 8.10 -4.11
N GLY A 128 -4.06 7.57 -3.92
CA GLY A 128 -3.52 6.49 -4.74
C GLY A 128 -2.08 6.13 -4.40
N LEU A 129 -1.55 5.12 -5.09
CA LEU A 129 -0.13 4.75 -5.06
C LEU A 129 0.54 5.15 -6.36
N SER A 130 1.69 5.80 -6.26
CA SER A 130 2.53 6.14 -7.41
C SER A 130 3.15 4.89 -8.03
N SER A 131 3.33 4.87 -9.34
CA SER A 131 4.12 3.83 -10.03
C SER A 131 5.62 3.94 -9.73
N LYS A 132 6.07 5.09 -9.21
CA LYS A 132 7.49 5.39 -8.91
C LYS A 132 7.70 5.46 -7.40
N SER A 133 8.95 5.34 -6.98
CA SER A 133 9.37 5.68 -5.63
C SER A 133 9.23 7.19 -5.39
N GLY A 134 8.83 7.57 -4.20
CA GLY A 134 8.61 8.96 -3.81
C GLY A 134 7.16 9.43 -3.99
N ASP A 135 6.76 10.26 -3.05
CA ASP A 135 5.42 10.83 -3.01
C ASP A 135 5.23 11.89 -4.08
N LEU A 136 4.03 11.93 -4.64
CA LEU A 136 3.66 12.88 -5.67
C LEU A 136 2.40 13.64 -5.28
N GLU A 137 2.50 14.94 -5.16
CA GLU A 137 1.35 15.82 -4.96
C GLU A 137 0.59 16.00 -6.28
N ILE A 138 -0.70 15.73 -6.26
CA ILE A 138 -1.56 15.74 -7.45
C ILE A 138 -2.85 16.52 -7.20
N ASN A 139 -3.38 17.10 -8.26
CA ASN A 139 -4.68 17.75 -8.23
C ASN A 139 -5.73 16.87 -8.90
N VAL A 140 -6.60 16.24 -8.10
CA VAL A 140 -7.71 15.37 -8.56
C VAL A 140 -8.99 16.14 -8.87
N LEU A 141 -8.99 17.47 -8.69
CA LEU A 141 -10.13 18.34 -8.93
C LEU A 141 -10.06 19.04 -10.30
N LYS A 142 -8.93 18.95 -11.01
CA LYS A 142 -8.70 19.68 -12.24
C LYS A 142 -9.59 19.18 -13.38
N GLY A 143 -10.63 19.94 -13.68
CA GLY A 143 -11.50 19.68 -14.82
C GLY A 143 -10.81 19.91 -16.19
N LYS A 144 -11.47 19.48 -17.27
CA LYS A 144 -11.07 19.81 -18.63
C LYS A 144 -11.18 21.33 -18.80
N LYS A 145 -10.10 22.00 -19.22
CA LYS A 145 -10.18 23.40 -19.61
C LYS A 145 -11.06 23.48 -20.87
N LEU A 146 -12.17 24.16 -20.79
CA LEU A 146 -12.98 24.49 -21.95
C LEU A 146 -12.18 25.47 -22.80
N THR A 147 -11.58 25.00 -23.87
CA THR A 147 -11.05 25.88 -24.92
C THR A 147 -12.18 26.19 -25.87
N ASN A 148 -12.40 27.49 -26.15
CA ASN A 148 -13.44 27.98 -27.08
C ASN A 148 -13.18 27.60 -28.56
N MET A 149 -12.36 26.63 -28.85
CA MET A 149 -12.23 26.09 -30.20
C MET A 149 -13.40 25.14 -30.47
N ARG A 150 -14.22 25.49 -31.43
CA ARG A 150 -15.26 24.65 -32.06
C ARG A 150 -14.62 23.51 -32.85
N THR A 151 -13.89 22.65 -32.20
CA THR A 151 -13.59 21.34 -32.74
C THR A 151 -14.73 20.44 -32.28
N GLN A 152 -15.52 19.95 -33.21
CA GLN A 152 -16.42 18.80 -33.04
C GLN A 152 -15.53 17.61 -32.63
N GLY A 153 -15.04 17.64 -31.41
CA GLY A 153 -14.38 16.52 -30.75
C GLY A 153 -15.49 15.78 -30.02
N THR A 154 -15.77 14.58 -30.47
CA THR A 154 -16.49 13.56 -29.75
C THR A 154 -16.18 13.67 -28.26
N ASP A 155 -17.20 13.82 -27.41
CA ASP A 155 -17.10 13.61 -25.98
C ASP A 155 -16.76 12.12 -25.80
N GLU A 156 -15.46 11.80 -25.83
CA GLU A 156 -15.00 10.46 -25.53
C GLU A 156 -15.39 10.12 -24.11
N ASN A 157 -16.20 9.08 -23.97
CA ASN A 157 -16.57 8.57 -22.66
C ASN A 157 -15.31 8.21 -21.89
N VAL A 158 -15.05 8.93 -20.81
CA VAL A 158 -13.91 8.68 -19.93
C VAL A 158 -14.14 7.37 -19.18
N VAL A 159 -13.48 6.31 -19.62
CA VAL A 159 -13.54 5.01 -18.94
C VAL A 159 -12.50 5.02 -17.82
N LEU A 160 -12.94 4.95 -16.57
CA LEU A 160 -12.07 4.87 -15.41
C LEU A 160 -11.79 3.40 -15.07
N THR A 161 -10.54 3.11 -14.76
CA THR A 161 -10.17 1.82 -14.16
C THR A 161 -10.86 1.70 -12.79
N PRO A 162 -11.51 0.56 -12.48
CA PRO A 162 -12.13 0.36 -11.18
C PRO A 162 -11.13 0.55 -10.04
N VAL A 163 -11.53 1.26 -8.99
CA VAL A 163 -10.68 1.47 -7.82
C VAL A 163 -10.59 0.19 -6.99
N ARG A 164 -9.41 -0.06 -6.45
CA ARG A 164 -9.18 -1.18 -5.56
C ARG A 164 -9.76 -0.89 -4.17
N LYS A 165 -10.71 -1.71 -3.76
CA LYS A 165 -11.22 -1.69 -2.38
C LYS A 165 -10.27 -2.51 -1.50
N MET A 166 -9.64 -1.86 -0.55
CA MET A 166 -8.70 -2.48 0.38
C MET A 166 -9.35 -2.74 1.73
N ALA A 167 -9.08 -3.92 2.32
CA ALA A 167 -9.43 -4.20 3.70
C ALA A 167 -8.58 -3.33 4.66
N ILE A 168 -9.07 -3.10 5.88
CA ILE A 168 -8.36 -2.27 6.88
C ILE A 168 -6.95 -2.81 7.15
N ALA A 169 -6.79 -4.13 7.28
CA ALA A 169 -5.49 -4.75 7.49
C ALA A 169 -4.50 -4.46 6.34
N GLU A 170 -4.97 -4.40 5.11
CA GLU A 170 -4.17 -4.05 3.95
C GLU A 170 -3.78 -2.57 3.96
N GLN A 171 -4.73 -1.68 4.27
CA GLN A 171 -4.47 -0.24 4.42
C GLN A 171 -3.42 0.02 5.52
N LEU A 172 -3.53 -0.65 6.68
CA LEU A 172 -2.55 -0.57 7.75
C LEU A 172 -1.15 -1.02 7.31
N SER A 173 -1.07 -2.09 6.50
CA SER A 173 0.21 -2.61 5.99
C SER A 173 0.92 -1.69 5.00
N MET A 174 0.19 -0.73 4.44
CA MET A 174 0.70 0.23 3.47
C MET A 174 1.21 1.53 4.09
N LEU A 175 0.96 1.76 5.38
CA LEU A 175 1.36 3.00 6.05
C LEU A 175 2.87 3.12 6.16
N ASN A 176 3.37 4.29 5.79
CA ASN A 176 4.71 4.74 6.15
C ASN A 176 4.66 5.50 7.51
N THR A 177 5.81 5.77 8.07
CA THR A 177 5.95 6.42 9.40
C THR A 177 5.36 7.82 9.47
N ASP A 178 5.23 8.49 8.33
CA ASP A 178 4.67 9.84 8.18
C ASP A 178 3.19 9.84 7.76
N GLU A 179 2.52 8.69 7.83
CA GLU A 179 1.16 8.49 7.38
C GLU A 179 0.25 7.94 8.48
N ALA A 180 -1.04 8.13 8.31
CA ALA A 180 -2.06 7.63 9.21
C ALA A 180 -3.27 7.09 8.45
N LEU A 181 -3.96 6.14 9.07
CA LEU A 181 -5.27 5.69 8.66
C LEU A 181 -6.33 6.41 9.49
N GLU A 182 -7.17 7.19 8.81
CA GLU A 182 -8.36 7.81 9.38
C GLU A 182 -9.54 6.86 9.24
N ILE A 183 -10.12 6.47 10.36
CA ILE A 183 -11.28 5.58 10.39
C ILE A 183 -12.49 6.36 10.88
N THR A 184 -13.54 6.39 10.08
CA THR A 184 -14.83 6.98 10.40
C THR A 184 -15.91 5.91 10.28
N PRO A 185 -17.12 6.11 10.85
CA PRO A 185 -18.21 5.13 10.70
C PRO A 185 -18.60 4.82 9.26
N LYS A 186 -18.27 5.71 8.30
CA LYS A 186 -18.66 5.59 6.89
C LYS A 186 -17.50 5.23 5.96
N SER A 187 -16.26 5.49 6.35
CA SER A 187 -15.11 5.35 5.44
C SER A 187 -13.78 5.25 6.17
N CYS A 188 -12.85 4.52 5.56
CA CYS A 188 -11.43 4.51 5.93
C CYS A 188 -10.65 5.27 4.86
N ARG A 189 -9.73 6.13 5.28
CA ARG A 189 -8.92 6.98 4.38
C ARG A 189 -7.47 7.00 4.84
N LEU A 190 -6.57 6.86 3.89
CA LEU A 190 -5.14 7.06 4.13
C LEU A 190 -4.82 8.55 4.02
N ARG A 191 -3.99 9.08 4.90
CA ARG A 191 -3.56 10.49 4.85
C ARG A 191 -2.14 10.67 5.36
N LYS A 192 -1.53 11.77 5.02
CA LYS A 192 -0.30 12.22 5.68
C LYS A 192 -0.60 12.70 7.09
N LEU A 193 0.37 12.55 8.02
CA LEU A 193 0.26 13.12 9.37
C LEU A 193 0.19 14.64 9.30
N ILE A 194 1.04 15.24 8.46
CA ILE A 194 1.04 16.66 8.16
C ILE A 194 0.30 16.88 6.85
N LEU A 195 -0.82 17.59 6.92
CA LEU A 195 -1.68 17.81 5.75
C LEU A 195 -1.12 18.88 4.82
N ASP A 196 -0.53 19.95 5.36
CA ASP A 196 0.04 21.07 4.60
C ASP A 196 1.29 20.63 3.81
N PRO A 197 1.33 20.83 2.47
CA PRO A 197 2.46 20.46 1.64
C PRO A 197 3.73 21.26 1.91
N HIS A 198 3.61 22.52 2.33
CA HIS A 198 4.76 23.38 2.64
C HIS A 198 5.43 22.91 3.93
N GLU A 199 4.64 22.57 4.94
CA GLU A 199 5.17 22.00 6.18
C GLU A 199 5.84 20.65 5.96
N ARG A 200 5.26 19.77 5.14
CA ARG A 200 5.90 18.49 4.76
C ARG A 200 7.27 18.72 4.14
N LYS A 201 7.37 19.64 3.17
CA LYS A 201 8.65 19.98 2.52
C LYS A 201 9.66 20.58 3.49
N ARG A 202 9.22 21.40 4.42
CA ARG A 202 10.09 21.98 5.46
C ARG A 202 10.67 20.90 6.37
N GLN A 203 9.82 19.95 6.81
CA GLN A 203 10.27 18.86 7.67
C GLN A 203 11.18 17.87 6.94
N SER A 204 10.92 17.55 5.67
CA SER A 204 11.78 16.67 4.90
C SER A 204 13.19 17.25 4.72
N ARG A 205 13.31 18.56 4.51
CA ARG A 205 14.61 19.26 4.43
C ARG A 205 15.34 19.25 5.76
N ALA A 206 14.63 19.48 6.87
CA ALA A 206 15.21 19.47 8.22
C ALA A 206 15.71 18.06 8.65
N LYS A 207 15.15 16.99 8.12
CA LYS A 207 15.61 15.61 8.36
C LYS A 207 16.80 15.21 7.48
N ALA A 208 17.04 15.90 6.38
CA ALA A 208 18.13 15.64 5.45
C ALA A 208 19.42 16.43 5.76
N SER A 209 19.33 17.43 6.67
CA SER A 209 20.44 18.20 7.23
C SER A 209 20.93 17.58 8.53
#